data_3dc503bbd89fea6738f2bc9408088f8b
#
_entry.id   3dc503bbd89fea6738f2bc9408088f8b
#
_cell.length_a   1.000
_cell.length_b   1.000
_cell.length_c   1.000
_cell.angle_alpha   90.00
_cell.angle_beta   90.00
_cell.angle_gamma   90.00
#
_symmetry.space_group_name_H-M   'P 1'
#
loop_
_entity.id
_entity.type
_entity.pdbx_description
1 polymer ?
#
loop_
_entity_poly.entity_id
_entity_poly.type
_entity_poly.pdbx_seq_one_letter_code
_entity_poly.pdbx_strand_id
1 'polypeptide(L)'
;MVIPETLAGMSVEEATATLKDLGLAVNPENGSIDSPTIPVNAVAETDPQFGSYVAPGSEIQLLISTGPKLIDLPPFAGMTEDDAKAAIENAPFTLADPIIRQFDGTVIPGTVIDALATDGSSLTGVAQYGERQEITLVVSAGPLPDIAGQSTDEAKATLEGVGLQLGAIKEDEYSDTIPQGAAIRAQATDGTSAVRVGDTVDVITSRGVEQVTIPDVVGQTWAEAKPQLEAAGFELNYNGVADLLPATFIVSQLTPEGATDAPKGSVVKINFSS
;
A
#
# COMPACT_ATOMS: atom_id res chain seq x y z
N MET A 1 9.72 55.21 16.15
CA MET A 1 10.08 54.18 15.17
C MET A 1 8.94 53.18 15.13
N VAL A 2 8.80 52.44 14.04
CA VAL A 2 7.77 51.38 13.92
C VAL A 2 8.45 50.02 13.91
N ILE A 3 7.94 49.07 14.67
CA ILE A 3 8.42 47.70 14.67
C ILE A 3 7.98 47.06 13.35
N PRO A 4 8.92 46.55 12.50
CA PRO A 4 8.56 46.02 11.19
C PRO A 4 7.76 44.72 11.29
N GLU A 5 6.70 44.57 10.49
CA GLU A 5 5.96 43.29 10.33
C GLU A 5 6.78 42.23 9.59
N THR A 6 7.80 42.64 8.85
CA THR A 6 8.71 41.76 8.13
C THR A 6 9.55 40.84 9.04
N LEU A 7 9.56 41.09 10.35
CA LEU A 7 10.24 40.24 11.32
C LEU A 7 9.55 38.86 11.46
N ALA A 8 8.27 38.76 11.13
CA ALA A 8 7.53 37.53 11.19
C ALA A 8 8.14 36.46 10.25
N GLY A 9 8.46 35.31 10.79
CA GLY A 9 9.09 34.21 10.07
C GLY A 9 10.62 34.29 9.95
N MET A 10 11.25 35.36 10.41
CA MET A 10 12.71 35.48 10.46
C MET A 10 13.29 34.59 11.57
N SER A 11 14.54 34.20 11.42
CA SER A 11 15.32 33.65 12.54
C SER A 11 15.54 34.71 13.63
N VAL A 12 15.77 34.26 14.85
CA VAL A 12 16.09 35.15 16.00
C VAL A 12 17.29 36.05 15.69
N GLU A 13 18.30 35.52 15.00
CA GLU A 13 19.52 36.24 14.63
C GLU A 13 19.25 37.35 13.64
N GLU A 14 18.49 37.06 12.56
CA GLU A 14 18.11 38.06 11.53
C GLU A 14 17.20 39.16 12.10
N ALA A 15 16.21 38.75 12.90
CA ALA A 15 15.31 39.70 13.56
C ALA A 15 16.08 40.62 14.54
N THR A 16 17.01 40.06 15.30
CA THR A 16 17.86 40.83 16.23
C THR A 16 18.74 41.81 15.47
N ALA A 17 19.33 41.40 14.37
CA ALA A 17 20.15 42.32 13.54
C ALA A 17 19.30 43.44 12.98
N THR A 18 18.12 43.13 12.44
CA THR A 18 17.18 44.11 11.87
C THR A 18 16.73 45.14 12.91
N LEU A 19 16.39 44.71 14.13
CA LEU A 19 15.98 45.63 15.22
C LEU A 19 17.15 46.54 15.67
N LYS A 20 18.37 46.00 15.75
CA LYS A 20 19.57 46.77 16.09
C LYS A 20 19.91 47.82 15.04
N ASP A 21 19.77 47.50 13.75
CA ASP A 21 19.97 48.43 12.64
C ASP A 21 18.97 49.60 12.68
N LEU A 22 17.77 49.33 13.20
CA LEU A 22 16.75 50.37 13.48
C LEU A 22 17.00 51.13 14.78
N GLY A 23 18.09 50.83 15.52
CA GLY A 23 18.39 51.52 16.78
C GLY A 23 17.49 51.12 17.94
N LEU A 24 16.92 49.92 17.91
CA LEU A 24 16.15 49.32 18.99
C LEU A 24 17.00 48.30 19.77
N ALA A 25 16.70 48.13 21.06
CA ALA A 25 17.32 47.11 21.88
C ALA A 25 16.49 45.82 21.79
N VAL A 26 17.15 44.66 21.88
CA VAL A 26 16.44 43.36 21.91
C VAL A 26 16.64 42.75 23.30
N ASN A 27 15.54 42.32 23.91
CA ASN A 27 15.60 41.61 25.18
C ASN A 27 16.35 40.29 24.97
N PRO A 28 17.35 39.98 25.77
CA PRO A 28 18.07 38.72 25.67
C PRO A 28 17.21 37.47 26.02
N GLU A 29 16.10 37.68 26.76
CA GLU A 29 15.15 36.63 27.07
C GLU A 29 14.01 36.62 26.07
N ASN A 30 14.03 35.65 25.16
CA ASN A 30 12.95 35.43 24.20
C ASN A 30 11.74 34.82 24.91
N GLY A 31 10.53 35.26 24.51
CA GLY A 31 9.29 34.59 24.86
C GLY A 31 8.98 33.44 23.89
N SER A 32 7.96 32.67 24.21
CA SER A 32 7.45 31.59 23.36
C SER A 32 5.96 31.79 23.12
N ILE A 33 5.50 31.49 21.90
CA ILE A 33 4.09 31.57 21.52
C ILE A 33 3.74 30.50 20.51
N ASP A 34 2.54 29.92 20.61
CA ASP A 34 2.04 29.01 19.59
C ASP A 34 1.70 29.79 18.32
N SER A 35 2.07 29.25 17.17
CA SER A 35 1.71 29.84 15.87
C SER A 35 1.38 28.76 14.85
N PRO A 36 0.18 28.75 14.28
CA PRO A 36 -0.19 27.76 13.26
C PRO A 36 0.47 27.99 11.90
N THR A 37 1.03 29.18 11.68
CA THR A 37 1.55 29.60 10.36
C THR A 37 3.05 29.87 10.34
N ILE A 38 3.66 30.17 11.49
CA ILE A 38 5.09 30.47 11.57
C ILE A 38 5.83 29.21 11.99
N PRO A 39 6.89 28.82 11.27
CA PRO A 39 7.70 27.65 11.59
C PRO A 39 8.27 27.70 13.02
N VAL A 40 8.44 26.55 13.63
CA VAL A 40 9.09 26.41 14.95
C VAL A 40 10.48 27.08 14.91
N ASN A 41 10.83 27.79 15.99
CA ASN A 41 12.06 28.54 16.17
C ASN A 41 12.20 29.81 15.32
N ALA A 42 11.18 30.23 14.58
CA ALA A 42 11.13 31.54 13.92
C ALA A 42 10.37 32.57 14.80
N VAL A 43 10.61 33.84 14.56
CA VAL A 43 9.92 34.93 15.27
C VAL A 43 8.44 34.95 14.84
N ALA A 44 7.55 34.71 15.78
CA ALA A 44 6.11 34.75 15.52
C ALA A 44 5.49 36.10 15.82
N GLU A 45 5.95 36.78 16.87
CA GLU A 45 5.46 38.09 17.29
C GLU A 45 6.55 38.83 18.08
N THR A 46 6.28 40.10 18.42
CA THR A 46 7.13 40.89 19.31
C THR A 46 6.30 41.51 20.41
N ASP A 47 6.93 41.86 21.53
CA ASP A 47 6.36 42.71 22.56
C ASP A 47 7.23 43.95 22.74
N PRO A 48 6.75 45.17 22.41
CA PRO A 48 5.44 45.49 21.82
C PRO A 48 5.21 44.87 20.41
N GLN A 49 3.94 44.68 20.04
CA GLN A 49 3.53 43.99 18.78
C GLN A 49 4.07 44.69 17.53
N PHE A 50 4.20 43.91 16.44
CA PHE A 50 4.49 44.46 15.11
C PHE A 50 3.62 45.66 14.75
N GLY A 51 4.18 46.63 14.04
CA GLY A 51 3.47 47.85 13.68
C GLY A 51 3.35 48.89 14.78
N SER A 52 3.75 48.59 16.03
CA SER A 52 3.71 49.51 17.15
C SER A 52 4.75 50.63 16.99
N TYR A 53 4.36 51.84 17.45
CA TYR A 53 5.29 52.98 17.55
C TYR A 53 6.03 52.91 18.88
N VAL A 54 7.35 52.88 18.81
CA VAL A 54 8.22 52.85 19.99
C VAL A 54 9.26 53.96 19.94
N ALA A 55 9.78 54.37 21.11
CA ALA A 55 10.88 55.33 21.20
C ALA A 55 12.21 54.72 20.70
N PRO A 56 13.15 55.53 20.21
CA PRO A 56 14.51 55.07 19.94
C PRO A 56 15.14 54.43 21.17
N GLY A 57 15.77 53.27 20.99
CA GLY A 57 16.40 52.48 22.07
C GLY A 57 15.43 51.68 22.94
N SER A 58 14.12 51.68 22.61
CA SER A 58 13.17 50.79 23.29
C SER A 58 13.59 49.31 23.20
N GLU A 59 13.37 48.60 24.26
CA GLU A 59 13.61 47.14 24.35
C GLU A 59 12.43 46.38 23.74
N ILE A 60 12.71 45.48 22.83
CA ILE A 60 11.73 44.62 22.13
C ILE A 60 12.01 43.17 22.50
N GLN A 61 10.99 42.48 23.00
CA GLN A 61 11.03 41.06 23.23
C GLN A 61 10.60 40.33 21.96
N LEU A 62 11.39 39.30 21.57
CA LEU A 62 11.00 38.41 20.49
C LEU A 62 10.17 37.25 21.07
N LEU A 63 9.03 36.96 20.44
CA LEU A 63 8.19 35.83 20.76
C LEU A 63 8.41 34.76 19.68
N ILE A 64 9.00 33.66 20.08
CA ILE A 64 9.44 32.59 19.19
C ILE A 64 8.31 31.56 19.03
N SER A 65 8.05 31.16 17.78
CA SER A 65 7.06 30.14 17.48
C SER A 65 7.44 28.79 18.08
N THR A 66 6.51 28.16 18.77
CA THR A 66 6.55 26.76 19.19
C THR A 66 5.85 25.85 18.17
N GLY A 67 5.38 26.43 17.05
CA GLY A 67 4.54 25.75 16.07
C GLY A 67 3.06 25.81 16.44
N PRO A 68 2.20 25.04 15.75
CA PRO A 68 0.78 25.01 16.04
C PRO A 68 0.53 24.42 17.44
N LYS A 69 -0.49 24.97 18.11
CA LYS A 69 -0.96 24.39 19.39
C LYS A 69 -1.34 22.93 19.16
N LEU A 70 -0.86 22.05 20.05
CA LEU A 70 -1.21 20.64 19.99
C LEU A 70 -2.60 20.39 20.57
N ILE A 71 -3.43 19.66 19.80
CA ILE A 71 -4.81 19.31 20.16
C ILE A 71 -4.89 17.78 20.20
N ASP A 72 -5.67 17.24 21.14
CA ASP A 72 -5.92 15.81 21.24
C ASP A 72 -6.57 15.29 19.95
N LEU A 73 -5.98 14.24 19.38
CA LEU A 73 -6.40 13.68 18.12
C LEU A 73 -7.36 12.50 18.38
N PRO A 74 -8.58 12.50 17.78
CA PRO A 74 -9.48 11.37 17.83
C PRO A 74 -8.88 10.14 17.14
N PRO A 75 -9.16 8.92 17.60
CA PRO A 75 -8.74 7.70 16.92
C PRO A 75 -9.62 7.46 15.67
N PHE A 76 -9.25 7.99 14.52
CA PHE A 76 -10.05 7.93 13.29
C PHE A 76 -10.20 6.52 12.72
N ALA A 77 -9.17 5.68 12.82
CA ALA A 77 -9.20 4.32 12.31
C ALA A 77 -10.36 3.51 12.91
N GLY A 78 -11.16 2.90 12.05
CA GLY A 78 -12.36 2.16 12.43
C GLY A 78 -13.64 3.01 12.56
N MET A 79 -13.57 4.33 12.49
CA MET A 79 -14.76 5.18 12.40
C MET A 79 -15.43 5.07 11.02
N THR A 80 -16.73 5.36 10.94
CA THR A 80 -17.34 5.63 9.65
C THR A 80 -16.79 6.93 9.06
N GLU A 81 -16.84 7.07 7.75
CA GLU A 81 -16.39 8.31 7.07
C GLU A 81 -17.11 9.55 7.62
N ASP A 82 -18.41 9.45 7.86
CA ASP A 82 -19.22 10.58 8.37
C ASP A 82 -18.86 10.93 9.81
N ASP A 83 -18.64 9.93 10.67
CA ASP A 83 -18.21 10.18 12.05
C ASP A 83 -16.82 10.82 12.10
N ALA A 84 -15.90 10.36 11.24
CA ALA A 84 -14.56 10.92 11.17
C ALA A 84 -14.57 12.38 10.65
N LYS A 85 -15.38 12.68 9.64
CA LYS A 85 -15.61 14.06 9.17
C LYS A 85 -16.15 14.94 10.28
N ALA A 86 -17.19 14.49 10.97
CA ALA A 86 -17.76 15.23 12.09
C ALA A 86 -16.75 15.43 13.22
N ALA A 87 -15.89 14.46 13.49
CA ALA A 87 -14.84 14.58 14.50
C ALA A 87 -13.78 15.62 14.11
N ILE A 88 -13.42 15.72 12.83
CA ILE A 88 -12.50 16.73 12.31
C ILE A 88 -13.16 18.12 12.36
N GLU A 89 -14.42 18.26 11.93
CA GLU A 89 -15.17 19.53 11.95
C GLU A 89 -15.42 20.07 13.36
N ASN A 90 -15.63 19.19 14.33
CA ASN A 90 -15.82 19.58 15.73
C ASN A 90 -14.52 19.91 16.47
N ALA A 91 -13.38 19.58 15.92
CA ALA A 91 -12.07 19.95 16.39
C ALA A 91 -11.46 21.04 15.47
N PRO A 92 -10.47 21.80 15.94
CA PRO A 92 -9.85 22.83 15.11
C PRO A 92 -8.84 22.27 14.10
N PHE A 93 -9.24 21.22 13.35
CA PHE A 93 -8.48 20.63 12.24
C PHE A 93 -9.11 20.99 10.89
N THR A 94 -8.40 20.74 9.81
CA THR A 94 -8.90 20.92 8.44
C THR A 94 -8.97 19.57 7.74
N LEU A 95 -10.12 19.23 7.14
CA LEU A 95 -10.26 18.02 6.32
C LEU A 95 -9.68 18.29 4.93
N ALA A 96 -8.78 17.44 4.48
CA ALA A 96 -8.25 17.46 3.12
C ALA A 96 -9.29 16.96 2.11
N ASP A 97 -9.27 17.53 0.91
CA ASP A 97 -10.05 17.09 -0.24
C ASP A 97 -9.12 16.89 -1.45
N PRO A 98 -9.19 15.75 -2.15
CA PRO A 98 -10.13 14.63 -1.98
C PRO A 98 -9.75 13.64 -0.85
N ILE A 99 -10.76 12.98 -0.29
CA ILE A 99 -10.57 11.81 0.56
C ILE A 99 -10.00 10.67 -0.28
N ILE A 100 -8.98 9.99 0.24
CA ILE A 100 -8.37 8.84 -0.42
C ILE A 100 -9.27 7.61 -0.24
N ARG A 101 -9.65 6.97 -1.33
CA ARG A 101 -10.38 5.70 -1.31
C ARG A 101 -9.44 4.56 -1.66
N GLN A 102 -9.27 3.62 -0.72
CA GLN A 102 -8.35 2.50 -0.84
C GLN A 102 -9.11 1.18 -0.79
N PHE A 103 -8.76 0.27 -1.68
CA PHE A 103 -9.30 -1.09 -1.62
C PHE A 103 -8.64 -1.85 -0.46
N ASP A 104 -9.48 -2.45 0.38
CA ASP A 104 -9.07 -3.28 1.51
C ASP A 104 -10.09 -4.40 1.73
N GLY A 105 -9.62 -5.65 1.70
CA GLY A 105 -10.48 -6.82 1.87
C GLY A 105 -10.85 -7.13 3.32
N THR A 106 -10.27 -6.41 4.28
CA THR A 106 -10.46 -6.67 5.73
C THR A 106 -11.29 -5.59 6.42
N VAL A 107 -11.27 -4.37 5.89
CA VAL A 107 -11.98 -3.22 6.45
C VAL A 107 -13.30 -3.00 5.72
N ILE A 108 -14.38 -2.85 6.45
CA ILE A 108 -15.73 -2.63 5.91
C ILE A 108 -15.75 -1.37 5.01
N PRO A 109 -16.40 -1.41 3.82
CA PRO A 109 -16.51 -0.24 2.96
C PRO A 109 -17.11 0.97 3.69
N GLY A 110 -16.54 2.15 3.44
CA GLY A 110 -16.96 3.39 4.11
C GLY A 110 -16.38 3.60 5.50
N THR A 111 -15.50 2.70 5.96
CA THR A 111 -14.78 2.83 7.24
C THR A 111 -13.38 3.40 7.01
N VAL A 112 -12.92 4.27 7.89
CA VAL A 112 -11.59 4.87 7.85
C VAL A 112 -10.53 3.80 8.15
N ILE A 113 -9.59 3.62 7.23
CA ILE A 113 -8.42 2.75 7.37
C ILE A 113 -7.33 3.50 8.14
N ASP A 114 -7.07 4.74 7.73
CA ASP A 114 -6.01 5.59 8.28
C ASP A 114 -6.38 7.07 8.13
N ALA A 115 -5.70 7.92 8.88
CA ALA A 115 -5.68 9.36 8.70
C ALA A 115 -4.23 9.79 8.50
N LEU A 116 -3.98 10.67 7.54
CA LEU A 116 -2.63 11.09 7.18
C LEU A 116 -2.43 12.57 7.50
N ALA A 117 -1.24 12.91 7.96
CA ALA A 117 -0.76 14.27 8.08
C ALA A 117 -0.43 14.88 6.70
N THR A 118 -0.16 16.17 6.66
CA THR A 118 0.22 16.92 5.44
C THR A 118 1.45 16.39 4.73
N ASP A 119 2.36 15.75 5.44
CA ASP A 119 3.58 15.10 4.89
C ASP A 119 3.33 13.65 4.42
N GLY A 120 2.09 13.16 4.55
CA GLY A 120 1.68 11.81 4.20
C GLY A 120 1.97 10.76 5.27
N SER A 121 2.50 11.15 6.43
CA SER A 121 2.71 10.22 7.55
C SER A 121 1.38 9.81 8.19
N SER A 122 1.30 8.57 8.68
CA SER A 122 0.11 8.07 9.39
C SER A 122 -0.05 8.76 10.74
N LEU A 123 -1.28 9.14 11.04
CA LEU A 123 -1.70 9.66 12.33
C LEU A 123 -2.23 8.56 13.27
N THR A 124 -2.25 7.31 12.84
CA THR A 124 -2.67 6.18 13.69
C THR A 124 -1.72 6.03 14.88
N GLY A 125 -2.28 6.11 16.10
CA GLY A 125 -1.51 6.06 17.35
C GLY A 125 -0.86 7.39 17.76
N VAL A 126 -1.04 8.46 17.00
CA VAL A 126 -0.63 9.82 17.38
C VAL A 126 -1.66 10.38 18.36
N ALA A 127 -1.20 10.81 19.54
CA ALA A 127 -2.10 11.30 20.60
C ALA A 127 -2.56 12.75 20.37
N GLN A 128 -1.69 13.59 19.77
CA GLN A 128 -1.94 15.01 19.56
C GLN A 128 -1.43 15.45 18.19
N TYR A 129 -2.14 16.39 17.58
CA TYR A 129 -1.78 16.96 16.28
C TYR A 129 -1.97 18.49 16.32
N GLY A 130 -1.28 19.20 15.43
CA GLY A 130 -1.32 20.64 15.42
C GLY A 130 -2.68 21.20 15.01
N GLU A 131 -3.16 22.22 15.72
CA GLU A 131 -4.39 22.94 15.33
C GLU A 131 -4.28 23.50 13.92
N ARG A 132 -5.41 23.51 13.18
CA ARG A 132 -5.53 23.97 11.78
C ARG A 132 -4.67 23.20 10.78
N GLN A 133 -3.98 22.14 11.24
CA GLN A 133 -3.30 21.22 10.32
C GLN A 133 -4.33 20.40 9.55
N GLU A 134 -3.96 20.08 8.33
CA GLU A 134 -4.79 19.31 7.42
C GLU A 134 -4.68 17.82 7.70
N ILE A 135 -5.82 17.12 7.67
CA ILE A 135 -5.93 15.66 7.87
C ILE A 135 -6.54 15.07 6.62
N THR A 136 -5.84 14.13 5.98
CA THR A 136 -6.35 13.37 4.86
C THR A 136 -6.88 12.03 5.36
N LEU A 137 -8.17 11.75 5.15
CA LEU A 137 -8.76 10.45 5.49
C LEU A 137 -8.48 9.44 4.37
N VAL A 138 -8.10 8.22 4.77
CA VAL A 138 -8.03 7.04 3.90
C VAL A 138 -9.19 6.14 4.26
N VAL A 139 -10.15 5.99 3.35
CA VAL A 139 -11.40 5.27 3.58
C VAL A 139 -11.45 4.01 2.74
N SER A 140 -11.90 2.90 3.33
CA SER A 140 -12.05 1.63 2.63
C SER A 140 -13.09 1.73 1.51
N ALA A 141 -12.69 1.33 0.31
CA ALA A 141 -13.58 1.08 -0.82
C ALA A 141 -14.11 -0.36 -0.84
N GLY A 142 -13.74 -1.17 0.16
CA GLY A 142 -13.99 -2.61 0.18
C GLY A 142 -12.91 -3.41 -0.55
N PRO A 143 -13.14 -4.72 -0.75
CA PRO A 143 -12.19 -5.57 -1.47
C PRO A 143 -12.04 -5.16 -2.93
N LEU A 144 -10.89 -5.48 -3.52
CA LEU A 144 -10.77 -5.46 -4.98
C LEU A 144 -11.85 -6.37 -5.60
N PRO A 145 -12.42 -5.99 -6.76
CA PRO A 145 -13.38 -6.83 -7.45
C PRO A 145 -12.80 -8.22 -7.76
N ASP A 146 -13.61 -9.25 -7.56
CA ASP A 146 -13.26 -10.58 -8.01
C ASP A 146 -13.44 -10.67 -9.53
N ILE A 147 -12.35 -10.94 -10.23
CA ILE A 147 -12.30 -11.08 -11.69
C ILE A 147 -11.91 -12.50 -12.12
N ALA A 148 -11.84 -13.44 -11.17
CA ALA A 148 -11.41 -14.81 -11.44
C ALA A 148 -12.30 -15.49 -12.51
N GLY A 149 -11.68 -16.06 -13.52
CA GLY A 149 -12.36 -16.74 -14.64
C GLY A 149 -12.96 -15.82 -15.71
N GLN A 150 -12.92 -14.50 -15.53
CA GLN A 150 -13.38 -13.55 -16.56
C GLN A 150 -12.39 -13.48 -17.73
N SER A 151 -12.90 -13.17 -18.91
CA SER A 151 -12.03 -12.74 -20.01
C SER A 151 -11.35 -11.42 -19.69
N THR A 152 -10.27 -11.10 -20.38
CA THR A 152 -9.54 -9.84 -20.17
C THR A 152 -10.41 -8.59 -20.42
N ASP A 153 -11.36 -8.66 -21.36
CA ASP A 153 -12.26 -7.54 -21.64
C ASP A 153 -13.32 -7.37 -20.54
N GLU A 154 -13.86 -8.46 -20.02
CA GLU A 154 -14.79 -8.44 -18.89
C GLU A 154 -14.09 -7.96 -17.60
N ALA A 155 -12.89 -8.46 -17.32
CA ALA A 155 -12.07 -8.03 -16.19
C ALA A 155 -11.77 -6.52 -16.26
N LYS A 156 -11.41 -6.03 -17.45
CA LYS A 156 -11.23 -4.59 -17.71
C LYS A 156 -12.48 -3.79 -17.35
N ALA A 157 -13.64 -4.20 -17.87
CA ALA A 157 -14.91 -3.50 -17.62
C ALA A 157 -15.27 -3.52 -16.12
N THR A 158 -15.01 -4.64 -15.43
CA THR A 158 -15.23 -4.78 -13.98
C THR A 158 -14.34 -3.83 -13.18
N LEU A 159 -13.05 -3.72 -13.52
CA LEU A 159 -12.09 -2.84 -12.85
C LEU A 159 -12.38 -1.36 -13.13
N GLU A 160 -12.69 -1.01 -14.38
CA GLU A 160 -13.09 0.36 -14.75
C GLU A 160 -14.38 0.79 -14.06
N GLY A 161 -15.31 -0.15 -13.84
CA GLY A 161 -16.57 0.08 -13.14
C GLY A 161 -16.41 0.53 -11.67
N VAL A 162 -15.26 0.25 -11.05
CA VAL A 162 -14.90 0.70 -9.69
C VAL A 162 -13.83 1.80 -9.68
N GLY A 163 -13.57 2.40 -10.84
CA GLY A 163 -12.65 3.54 -10.98
C GLY A 163 -11.16 3.16 -11.07
N LEU A 164 -10.84 1.91 -11.34
CA LEU A 164 -9.47 1.46 -11.61
C LEU A 164 -9.15 1.54 -13.10
N GLN A 165 -7.87 1.64 -13.44
CA GLN A 165 -7.37 1.59 -14.82
C GLN A 165 -6.66 0.27 -15.06
N LEU A 166 -6.86 -0.33 -16.24
CA LEU A 166 -6.13 -1.53 -16.63
C LEU A 166 -4.72 -1.16 -17.08
N GLY A 167 -3.72 -1.75 -16.44
CA GLY A 167 -2.31 -1.71 -16.80
C GLY A 167 -1.92 -2.87 -17.72
N ALA A 168 -0.87 -3.60 -17.32
CA ALA A 168 -0.41 -4.76 -18.06
C ALA A 168 -1.28 -5.99 -17.79
N ILE A 169 -1.40 -6.83 -18.82
CA ILE A 169 -1.91 -8.20 -18.70
C ILE A 169 -0.67 -9.11 -18.64
N LYS A 170 -0.55 -9.87 -17.54
CA LYS A 170 0.59 -10.76 -17.29
C LYS A 170 0.11 -12.21 -17.23
N GLU A 171 0.60 -13.04 -18.12
CA GLU A 171 0.34 -14.47 -18.11
C GLU A 171 1.40 -15.15 -17.23
N ASP A 172 1.16 -15.19 -15.93
CA ASP A 172 2.20 -15.44 -14.92
C ASP A 172 1.92 -16.67 -14.05
N GLU A 173 0.67 -17.11 -13.91
CA GLU A 173 0.30 -18.16 -12.96
C GLU A 173 -0.37 -19.35 -13.65
N TYR A 174 -0.01 -20.55 -13.22
CA TYR A 174 -0.76 -21.77 -13.60
C TYR A 174 -2.01 -21.89 -12.75
N SER A 175 -3.08 -22.42 -13.34
CA SER A 175 -4.32 -22.73 -12.62
C SER A 175 -4.96 -23.99 -13.17
N ASP A 176 -5.38 -24.86 -12.27
CA ASP A 176 -6.11 -26.08 -12.63
C ASP A 176 -7.60 -25.82 -12.86
N THR A 177 -8.10 -24.66 -12.42
CA THR A 177 -9.53 -24.30 -12.44
C THR A 177 -9.87 -23.16 -13.38
N ILE A 178 -8.91 -22.27 -13.64
CA ILE A 178 -9.11 -21.10 -14.50
C ILE A 178 -8.48 -21.39 -15.87
N PRO A 179 -9.27 -21.29 -16.96
CA PRO A 179 -8.77 -21.54 -18.31
C PRO A 179 -7.61 -20.60 -18.70
N GLN A 180 -6.75 -21.07 -19.58
CA GLN A 180 -5.65 -20.26 -20.11
C GLN A 180 -6.19 -18.95 -20.73
N GLY A 181 -5.52 -17.85 -20.40
CA GLY A 181 -5.86 -16.50 -20.85
C GLY A 181 -6.96 -15.80 -20.06
N ALA A 182 -7.70 -16.53 -19.18
CA ALA A 182 -8.67 -15.91 -18.31
C ALA A 182 -7.99 -15.27 -17.08
N ALA A 183 -8.61 -14.24 -16.53
CA ALA A 183 -8.10 -13.52 -15.38
C ALA A 183 -8.09 -14.40 -14.12
N ILE A 184 -7.03 -14.29 -13.32
CA ILE A 184 -6.94 -14.88 -11.99
C ILE A 184 -7.25 -13.80 -10.94
N ARG A 185 -6.59 -12.65 -11.02
CA ARG A 185 -6.73 -11.53 -10.07
C ARG A 185 -6.17 -10.23 -10.62
N ALA A 186 -6.58 -9.13 -10.02
CA ALA A 186 -5.94 -7.84 -10.19
C ALA A 186 -4.95 -7.58 -9.04
N GLN A 187 -3.90 -6.81 -9.33
CA GLN A 187 -2.91 -6.38 -8.34
C GLN A 187 -2.34 -5.01 -8.69
N ALA A 188 -1.74 -4.33 -7.71
CA ALA A 188 -0.94 -3.15 -7.98
C ALA A 188 0.18 -3.44 -8.99
N THR A 189 0.57 -2.45 -9.79
CA THR A 189 1.61 -2.61 -10.83
C THR A 189 2.98 -3.01 -10.27
N ASP A 190 3.28 -2.61 -9.03
CA ASP A 190 4.48 -3.03 -8.27
C ASP A 190 4.29 -4.35 -7.50
N GLY A 191 3.08 -4.92 -7.52
CA GLY A 191 2.71 -6.17 -6.88
C GLY A 191 2.51 -6.10 -5.36
N THR A 192 2.78 -4.98 -4.71
CA THR A 192 2.84 -4.88 -3.23
C THR A 192 2.10 -3.69 -2.64
N SER A 193 1.96 -2.59 -3.37
CA SER A 193 1.31 -1.38 -2.86
C SER A 193 -0.20 -1.55 -2.67
N ALA A 194 -0.74 -0.80 -1.71
CA ALA A 194 -2.18 -0.69 -1.56
C ALA A 194 -2.80 -0.01 -2.79
N VAL A 195 -3.89 -0.59 -3.31
CA VAL A 195 -4.59 -0.09 -4.48
C VAL A 195 -5.63 0.95 -4.07
N ARG A 196 -5.63 2.09 -4.74
CA ARG A 196 -6.58 3.20 -4.53
C ARG A 196 -7.49 3.37 -5.74
N VAL A 197 -8.65 3.95 -5.52
CA VAL A 197 -9.51 4.35 -6.63
C VAL A 197 -8.77 5.39 -7.50
N GLY A 198 -8.73 5.15 -8.80
CA GLY A 198 -7.95 5.92 -9.77
C GLY A 198 -6.62 5.28 -10.18
N ASP A 199 -6.13 4.31 -9.42
CA ASP A 199 -4.87 3.65 -9.72
C ASP A 199 -4.96 2.74 -10.95
N THR A 200 -3.77 2.50 -11.54
CA THR A 200 -3.58 1.49 -12.58
C THR A 200 -3.21 0.17 -11.91
N VAL A 201 -3.90 -0.91 -12.31
CA VAL A 201 -3.67 -2.26 -11.80
C VAL A 201 -3.35 -3.21 -12.94
N ASP A 202 -2.47 -4.17 -12.68
CA ASP A 202 -2.18 -5.25 -13.60
C ASP A 202 -3.16 -6.41 -13.38
N VAL A 203 -3.51 -7.09 -14.46
CA VAL A 203 -4.30 -8.31 -14.43
C VAL A 203 -3.39 -9.51 -14.65
N ILE A 204 -3.40 -10.41 -13.68
CA ILE A 204 -2.73 -11.70 -13.78
C ILE A 204 -3.68 -12.67 -14.45
N THR A 205 -3.23 -13.30 -15.54
CA THR A 205 -4.00 -14.30 -16.28
C THR A 205 -3.41 -15.69 -16.12
N SER A 206 -4.26 -16.69 -16.30
CA SER A 206 -3.90 -18.10 -16.19
C SER A 206 -3.07 -18.55 -17.38
N ARG A 207 -2.01 -19.30 -17.13
CA ARG A 207 -1.27 -20.10 -18.12
C ARG A 207 -1.94 -21.46 -18.41
N GLY A 208 -3.10 -21.71 -17.80
CA GLY A 208 -3.76 -23.00 -17.80
C GLY A 208 -3.09 -23.99 -16.83
N VAL A 209 -3.34 -25.25 -17.05
CA VAL A 209 -2.77 -26.34 -16.22
C VAL A 209 -1.27 -26.47 -16.51
N GLU A 210 -0.46 -26.58 -15.45
CA GLU A 210 0.98 -26.82 -15.60
C GLU A 210 1.22 -28.12 -16.36
N GLN A 211 1.95 -28.06 -17.50
CA GLN A 211 2.33 -29.20 -18.28
C GLN A 211 3.73 -29.68 -17.88
N VAL A 212 3.88 -30.97 -17.66
CA VAL A 212 5.15 -31.62 -17.31
C VAL A 212 5.39 -32.77 -18.27
N THR A 213 6.62 -32.88 -18.77
CA THR A 213 7.00 -33.99 -19.64
C THR A 213 7.05 -35.31 -18.87
N ILE A 214 6.33 -36.30 -19.37
CA ILE A 214 6.35 -37.67 -18.79
C ILE A 214 7.75 -38.25 -19.04
N PRO A 215 8.49 -38.68 -17.99
CA PRO A 215 9.76 -39.36 -18.19
C PRO A 215 9.61 -40.59 -19.08
N ASP A 216 10.52 -40.74 -20.05
CA ASP A 216 10.57 -41.98 -20.86
C ASP A 216 11.27 -43.07 -20.08
N VAL A 217 10.48 -43.94 -19.46
CA VAL A 217 10.95 -45.02 -18.62
C VAL A 217 10.64 -46.40 -19.22
N VAL A 218 10.25 -46.46 -20.50
CA VAL A 218 10.03 -47.73 -21.20
C VAL A 218 11.33 -48.53 -21.26
N GLY A 219 11.29 -49.79 -20.90
CA GLY A 219 12.46 -50.65 -20.81
C GLY A 219 13.22 -50.57 -19.48
N GLN A 220 12.88 -49.68 -18.57
CA GLN A 220 13.47 -49.63 -17.23
C GLN A 220 12.74 -50.60 -16.26
N THR A 221 13.42 -51.00 -15.20
CA THR A 221 12.79 -51.72 -14.11
C THR A 221 11.82 -50.80 -13.33
N TRP A 222 10.78 -51.38 -12.70
CA TRP A 222 9.85 -50.62 -11.92
C TRP A 222 10.53 -49.88 -10.75
N ALA A 223 11.58 -50.48 -10.19
CA ALA A 223 12.39 -49.87 -9.15
C ALA A 223 13.02 -48.52 -9.60
N GLU A 224 13.40 -48.41 -10.88
CA GLU A 224 14.01 -47.20 -11.46
C GLU A 224 12.96 -46.25 -12.01
N ALA A 225 11.89 -46.75 -12.58
CA ALA A 225 10.85 -45.98 -13.26
C ALA A 225 9.92 -45.21 -12.27
N LYS A 226 9.48 -45.89 -11.20
CA LYS A 226 8.52 -45.33 -10.24
C LYS A 226 8.98 -44.00 -9.64
N PRO A 227 10.18 -43.89 -9.05
CA PRO A 227 10.64 -42.63 -8.45
C PRO A 227 10.78 -41.48 -9.47
N GLN A 228 11.06 -41.79 -10.75
CA GLN A 228 11.16 -40.77 -11.78
C GLN A 228 9.78 -40.21 -12.15
N LEU A 229 8.76 -41.05 -12.28
CA LEU A 229 7.39 -40.64 -12.56
C LEU A 229 6.76 -39.90 -11.38
N GLU A 230 7.00 -40.37 -10.16
CA GLU A 230 6.55 -39.70 -8.93
C GLU A 230 7.23 -38.32 -8.73
N ALA A 231 8.54 -38.26 -8.99
CA ALA A 231 9.30 -37.01 -8.91
C ALA A 231 8.84 -35.97 -9.96
N ALA A 232 8.35 -36.41 -11.12
CA ALA A 232 7.73 -35.59 -12.14
C ALA A 232 6.30 -35.15 -11.76
N GLY A 233 5.73 -35.68 -10.64
CA GLY A 233 4.45 -35.26 -10.10
C GLY A 233 3.23 -35.94 -10.72
N PHE A 234 3.37 -37.08 -11.35
CA PHE A 234 2.26 -37.86 -11.91
C PHE A 234 1.65 -38.81 -10.89
N GLU A 235 0.34 -39.02 -10.99
CA GLU A 235 -0.34 -40.12 -10.32
C GLU A 235 -0.16 -41.41 -11.13
N LEU A 236 0.13 -42.55 -10.45
CA LEU A 236 0.48 -43.78 -11.13
C LEU A 236 -0.65 -44.79 -11.03
N ASN A 237 -1.14 -45.28 -12.17
CA ASN A 237 -2.11 -46.36 -12.27
C ASN A 237 -1.43 -47.61 -12.84
N TYR A 238 -1.17 -48.59 -11.98
CA TYR A 238 -0.45 -49.84 -12.32
C TYR A 238 -0.93 -51.01 -11.49
N ASN A 239 -0.50 -52.22 -11.87
CA ASN A 239 -0.74 -53.41 -11.06
C ASN A 239 0.18 -53.43 -9.84
N GLY A 240 -0.38 -53.28 -8.63
CA GLY A 240 0.36 -53.22 -7.36
C GLY A 240 1.26 -54.44 -7.06
N VAL A 241 1.12 -55.52 -7.79
CA VAL A 241 2.05 -56.67 -7.69
C VAL A 241 3.48 -56.26 -8.08
N ALA A 242 3.63 -55.22 -8.93
CA ALA A 242 4.93 -54.68 -9.30
C ALA A 242 5.73 -54.12 -8.11
N ASP A 243 5.08 -53.65 -7.08
CA ASP A 243 5.75 -53.16 -5.86
C ASP A 243 6.34 -54.29 -4.99
N LEU A 244 5.89 -55.51 -5.16
CA LEU A 244 6.42 -56.65 -4.43
C LEU A 244 7.75 -57.18 -5.01
N LEU A 245 7.94 -56.98 -6.31
CA LEU A 245 9.11 -57.41 -7.06
C LEU A 245 9.59 -56.35 -8.06
N PRO A 246 9.93 -55.14 -7.59
CA PRO A 246 10.12 -53.97 -8.46
C PRO A 246 11.31 -54.09 -9.43
N ALA A 247 12.29 -54.92 -9.10
CA ALA A 247 13.44 -55.19 -9.97
C ALA A 247 13.15 -56.18 -11.10
N THR A 248 12.01 -56.88 -11.04
CA THR A 248 11.64 -57.92 -12.02
C THR A 248 10.68 -57.39 -13.09
N PHE A 249 9.79 -56.46 -12.71
CA PHE A 249 8.84 -55.88 -13.63
C PHE A 249 9.52 -54.79 -14.48
N ILE A 250 9.42 -54.92 -15.80
CA ILE A 250 9.96 -53.94 -16.75
C ILE A 250 8.79 -53.16 -17.35
N VAL A 251 8.89 -51.82 -17.37
CA VAL A 251 7.89 -50.97 -17.98
C VAL A 251 7.87 -51.26 -19.50
N SER A 252 6.72 -51.70 -19.99
CA SER A 252 6.56 -52.01 -21.43
C SER A 252 5.84 -50.92 -22.18
N GLN A 253 4.97 -50.15 -21.50
CA GLN A 253 4.21 -49.08 -22.10
C GLN A 253 3.71 -48.09 -21.05
N LEU A 254 3.68 -46.80 -21.43
CA LEU A 254 3.03 -45.73 -20.71
C LEU A 254 1.82 -45.23 -21.50
N THR A 255 0.80 -44.76 -20.80
CA THR A 255 -0.34 -44.05 -21.42
C THR A 255 -0.72 -42.87 -20.53
N PRO A 256 -0.49 -41.59 -20.97
CA PRO A 256 0.15 -41.20 -22.23
C PRO A 256 1.58 -41.71 -22.37
N GLU A 257 2.10 -41.66 -23.60
CA GLU A 257 3.47 -42.13 -23.92
C GLU A 257 4.53 -41.30 -23.20
N GLY A 258 5.68 -41.89 -22.91
CA GLY A 258 6.87 -41.19 -22.41
C GLY A 258 7.35 -40.12 -23.40
N ALA A 259 8.09 -39.13 -22.92
CA ALA A 259 8.54 -37.95 -23.67
C ALA A 259 7.40 -37.08 -24.27
N THR A 260 6.15 -37.22 -23.81
CA THR A 260 5.03 -36.35 -24.13
C THR A 260 4.68 -35.46 -22.93
N ASP A 261 4.14 -34.27 -23.16
CA ASP A 261 3.67 -33.41 -22.11
C ASP A 261 2.27 -33.79 -21.65
N ALA A 262 2.06 -33.78 -20.35
CA ALA A 262 0.77 -34.05 -19.72
C ALA A 262 0.56 -33.12 -18.53
N PRO A 263 -0.70 -32.85 -18.14
CA PRO A 263 -0.98 -32.06 -16.96
C PRO A 263 -0.32 -32.64 -15.71
N LYS A 264 0.36 -31.81 -14.94
CA LYS A 264 0.92 -32.21 -13.63
C LYS A 264 -0.18 -32.78 -12.73
N GLY A 265 0.10 -33.87 -12.02
CA GLY A 265 -0.90 -34.55 -11.22
C GLY A 265 -1.84 -35.47 -12.01
N SER A 266 -1.75 -35.52 -13.35
CA SER A 266 -2.56 -36.43 -14.14
C SER A 266 -2.11 -37.88 -13.97
N VAL A 267 -3.03 -38.82 -14.28
CA VAL A 267 -2.80 -40.23 -14.11
C VAL A 267 -2.05 -40.80 -15.30
N VAL A 268 -0.88 -41.39 -15.07
CA VAL A 268 -0.15 -42.19 -16.05
C VAL A 268 -0.42 -43.68 -15.79
N LYS A 269 -0.96 -44.35 -16.79
CA LYS A 269 -1.16 -45.82 -16.73
C LYS A 269 0.09 -46.52 -17.18
N ILE A 270 0.56 -47.51 -16.40
CA ILE A 270 1.77 -48.27 -16.63
C ILE A 270 1.42 -49.75 -16.90
N ASN A 271 1.92 -50.26 -17.98
CA ASN A 271 1.90 -51.68 -18.30
C ASN A 271 3.32 -52.26 -18.19
N PHE A 272 3.40 -53.50 -17.75
CA PHE A 272 4.65 -54.21 -17.57
C PHE A 272 4.76 -55.43 -18.52
N SER A 273 6.00 -55.77 -18.88
CA SER A 273 6.38 -57.08 -19.42
C SER A 273 7.02 -57.86 -18.28
N SER A 274 6.73 -59.11 -18.23
CA SER A 274 7.37 -60.11 -17.34
C SER A 274 8.55 -60.75 -18.01
#